data_5ce7ff444bcc00c2c99c2a9ec3462b41
#
_entry.id   5ce7ff444bcc00c2c99c2a9ec3462b41
#
_cell.length_a   1.000
_cell.length_b   1.000
_cell.length_c   1.000
_cell.angle_alpha   90.00
_cell.angle_beta   90.00
_cell.angle_gamma   90.00
#
_symmetry.space_group_name_H-M   'P 1'
#
loop_
_entity.id
_entity.type
_entity.pdbx_description
1 polymer ?
#
loop_
_entity_poly.entity_id
_entity_poly.type
_entity_poly.pdbx_seq_one_letter_code
_entity_poly.pdbx_strand_id
1 'polypeptide(L)'
;LEVAVPAAEAGCHLFIEKPVADSCQGVEALRRALARGGGRLLVGFQFRFHPGLRQAARLITEGALGEVVSASARWGEYLPDWHPWEDFRGSYAARADLGGGVVRTLCHPFDYLRWLVGEVESLWASTAKRSGWGLEVEDTAEIGLNFAGGALGSVRLDYLRRPPLHTLEITGMQGTL
;
A
#
# COMPACT_ATOMS: atom_id res chain seq x y z
N LEU A 1 -16.97 2.92 4.94
CA LEU A 1 -16.97 3.88 6.06
C LEU A 1 -18.31 3.99 6.78
N GLU A 2 -19.36 3.36 6.28
CA GLU A 2 -20.72 3.41 6.83
C GLU A 2 -20.82 2.95 8.30
N VAL A 3 -19.99 1.96 8.68
CA VAL A 3 -19.91 1.48 10.08
C VAL A 3 -18.88 2.27 10.89
N ALA A 4 -17.77 2.65 10.24
CA ALA A 4 -16.64 3.28 10.93
C ALA A 4 -16.98 4.67 11.48
N VAL A 5 -17.73 5.48 10.73
CA VAL A 5 -18.10 6.85 11.17
C VAL A 5 -19.02 6.82 12.41
N PRO A 6 -20.14 6.09 12.44
CA PRO A 6 -20.97 5.97 13.63
C PRO A 6 -20.23 5.41 14.86
N ALA A 7 -19.36 4.40 14.65
CA ALA A 7 -18.56 3.85 15.75
C ALA A 7 -17.58 4.88 16.32
N ALA A 8 -16.93 5.66 15.45
CA ALA A 8 -16.06 6.76 15.88
C ALA A 8 -16.82 7.85 16.63
N GLU A 9 -18.04 8.22 16.19
CA GLU A 9 -18.91 9.18 16.88
C GLU A 9 -19.34 8.69 18.28
N ALA A 10 -19.50 7.37 18.44
CA ALA A 10 -19.75 6.73 19.71
C ALA A 10 -18.50 6.63 20.63
N GLY A 11 -17.36 7.17 20.21
CA GLY A 11 -16.12 7.17 20.99
C GLY A 11 -15.30 5.87 20.90
N CYS A 12 -15.62 4.96 19.99
CA CYS A 12 -14.89 3.72 19.83
C CYS A 12 -13.48 3.98 19.23
N HIS A 13 -12.49 3.20 19.71
CA HIS A 13 -11.26 3.02 18.98
C HIS A 13 -11.50 2.05 17.82
N LEU A 14 -10.91 2.32 16.67
CA LEU A 14 -11.11 1.54 15.46
C LEU A 14 -9.83 0.84 15.02
N PHE A 15 -9.96 -0.42 14.62
CA PHE A 15 -8.97 -1.14 13.83
C PHE A 15 -9.61 -1.49 12.49
N ILE A 16 -9.07 -0.97 11.40
CA ILE A 16 -9.62 -1.15 10.04
C ILE A 16 -8.55 -1.76 9.16
N GLU A 17 -8.92 -2.81 8.41
CA GLU A 17 -8.06 -3.36 7.38
C GLU A 17 -7.76 -2.35 6.25
N LYS A 18 -6.64 -2.55 5.60
CA LYS A 18 -6.24 -1.76 4.44
C LYS A 18 -6.97 -2.24 3.15
N PRO A 19 -7.30 -1.32 2.24
CA PRO A 19 -7.32 0.13 2.41
C PRO A 19 -8.48 0.57 3.31
N VAL A 20 -8.38 1.75 3.90
CA VAL A 20 -9.44 2.27 4.80
C VAL A 20 -10.78 2.39 4.10
N ALA A 21 -10.77 2.68 2.80
CA ALA A 21 -11.93 2.79 1.93
C ALA A 21 -11.53 2.60 0.47
N ASP A 22 -12.50 2.39 -0.38
CA ASP A 22 -12.37 2.30 -1.83
C ASP A 22 -12.14 3.68 -2.51
N SER A 23 -12.40 4.76 -1.80
CA SER A 23 -12.24 6.14 -2.27
C SER A 23 -11.91 7.08 -1.10
N CYS A 24 -11.53 8.32 -1.42
CA CYS A 24 -11.33 9.37 -0.41
C CYS A 24 -12.65 9.95 0.12
N GLN A 25 -13.79 9.59 -0.47
CA GLN A 25 -15.09 10.06 -0.04
C GLN A 25 -15.40 9.57 1.38
N GLY A 26 -15.77 10.49 2.27
CA GLY A 26 -16.12 10.15 3.65
C GLY A 26 -14.92 10.00 4.61
N VAL A 27 -13.67 9.96 4.13
CA VAL A 27 -12.47 9.87 4.99
C VAL A 27 -12.38 11.06 5.94
N GLU A 28 -12.70 12.26 5.45
CA GLU A 28 -12.72 13.47 6.27
C GLU A 28 -13.85 13.45 7.32
N ALA A 29 -14.98 12.82 7.02
CA ALA A 29 -16.04 12.61 8.02
C ALA A 29 -15.57 11.66 9.14
N LEU A 30 -14.88 10.58 8.78
CA LEU A 30 -14.27 9.68 9.75
C LEU A 30 -13.24 10.40 10.63
N ARG A 31 -12.36 11.21 10.03
CA ARG A 31 -11.36 12.01 10.77
C ARG A 31 -12.02 12.92 11.79
N ARG A 32 -13.08 13.64 11.40
CA ARG A 32 -13.84 14.51 12.30
C ARG A 32 -14.58 13.72 13.39
N ALA A 33 -15.16 12.57 13.05
CA ALA A 33 -15.83 11.71 14.01
C ALA A 33 -14.88 11.21 15.10
N LEU A 34 -13.69 10.74 14.71
CA LEU A 34 -12.64 10.34 15.65
C LEU A 34 -12.19 11.50 16.56
N ALA A 35 -12.01 12.70 15.99
CA ALA A 35 -11.61 13.86 16.76
C ALA A 35 -12.69 14.28 17.80
N ARG A 36 -13.97 14.18 17.45
CA ARG A 36 -15.08 14.48 18.38
C ARG A 36 -15.27 13.39 19.44
N GLY A 37 -15.21 12.12 19.01
CA GLY A 37 -15.43 10.98 19.89
C GLY A 37 -14.24 10.63 20.79
N GLY A 38 -13.07 11.22 20.56
CA GLY A 38 -11.82 10.88 21.29
C GLY A 38 -11.24 9.54 20.93
N GLY A 39 -11.78 8.86 19.90
CA GLY A 39 -11.31 7.57 19.41
C GLY A 39 -9.97 7.65 18.67
N ARG A 40 -9.33 6.52 18.51
CA ARG A 40 -8.12 6.35 17.69
C ARG A 40 -8.37 5.37 16.57
N LEU A 41 -7.73 5.59 15.41
CA LEU A 41 -7.75 4.67 14.29
C LEU A 41 -6.38 4.05 14.11
N LEU A 42 -6.34 2.72 14.02
CA LEU A 42 -5.21 1.94 13.52
C LEU A 42 -5.62 1.30 12.21
N VAL A 43 -4.82 1.48 11.17
CA VAL A 43 -5.01 0.82 9.88
C VAL A 43 -4.11 -0.40 9.79
N GLY A 44 -4.61 -1.51 9.25
CA GLY A 44 -3.98 -2.82 9.18
C GLY A 44 -2.77 -2.91 8.24
N PHE A 45 -1.83 -1.96 8.32
CA PHE A 45 -0.55 -2.03 7.61
C PHE A 45 0.45 -2.90 8.36
N GLN A 46 0.19 -4.24 8.39
CA GLN A 46 0.96 -5.20 9.16
C GLN A 46 2.44 -5.29 8.78
N PHE A 47 2.82 -4.88 7.57
CA PHE A 47 4.24 -4.87 7.16
C PHE A 47 5.12 -3.93 7.98
N ARG A 48 4.56 -2.94 8.66
CA ARG A 48 5.31 -2.12 9.65
C ARG A 48 5.85 -2.96 10.82
N PHE A 49 5.34 -4.16 11.03
CA PHE A 49 5.79 -5.11 12.04
C PHE A 49 6.68 -6.22 11.46
N HIS A 50 6.88 -6.25 10.14
CA HIS A 50 7.74 -7.25 9.50
C HIS A 50 9.20 -7.05 9.94
N PRO A 51 9.90 -8.11 10.40
CA PRO A 51 11.26 -7.99 10.95
C PRO A 51 12.24 -7.31 10.01
N GLY A 52 12.22 -7.66 8.71
CA GLY A 52 13.07 -7.05 7.69
C GLY A 52 12.83 -5.55 7.52
N LEU A 53 11.57 -5.10 7.49
CA LEU A 53 11.25 -3.68 7.36
C LEU A 53 11.59 -2.89 8.63
N ARG A 54 11.44 -3.49 9.81
CA ARG A 54 11.90 -2.89 11.06
C ARG A 54 13.42 -2.77 11.10
N GLN A 55 14.14 -3.76 10.58
CA GLN A 55 15.59 -3.70 10.44
C GLN A 55 16.00 -2.60 9.45
N ALA A 56 15.33 -2.48 8.29
CA ALA A 56 15.55 -1.42 7.34
C ALA A 56 15.33 -0.03 7.97
N ALA A 57 14.23 0.15 8.70
CA ALA A 57 13.93 1.38 9.42
C ALA A 57 15.04 1.75 10.41
N ARG A 58 15.54 0.76 11.16
CA ARG A 58 16.64 0.96 12.09
C ARG A 58 17.93 1.42 11.40
N LEU A 59 18.35 0.71 10.34
CA LEU A 59 19.56 1.05 9.58
C LEU A 59 19.49 2.44 8.97
N ILE A 60 18.34 2.85 8.46
CA ILE A 60 18.12 4.19 7.92
C ILE A 60 18.22 5.23 9.05
N THR A 61 17.55 4.98 10.18
CA THR A 61 17.55 5.91 11.33
C THR A 61 18.94 6.06 11.94
N GLU A 62 19.73 4.98 11.99
CA GLU A 62 21.12 4.98 12.47
C GLU A 62 22.10 5.61 11.45
N GLY A 63 21.63 6.01 10.27
CA GLY A 63 22.45 6.62 9.22
C GLY A 63 23.35 5.64 8.47
N ALA A 64 23.14 4.32 8.61
CA ALA A 64 24.00 3.30 8.01
C ALA A 64 24.04 3.34 6.48
N LEU A 65 23.01 3.89 5.84
CA LEU A 65 22.96 4.07 4.39
C LEU A 65 23.42 5.46 3.94
N GLY A 66 23.67 6.37 4.87
CA GLY A 66 23.81 7.79 4.54
C GLY A 66 22.48 8.39 4.06
N GLU A 67 22.55 9.44 3.26
CA GLU A 67 21.37 10.02 2.60
C GLU A 67 20.75 9.02 1.62
N VAL A 68 19.42 8.81 1.74
CA VAL A 68 18.69 7.92 0.82
C VAL A 68 18.54 8.59 -0.53
N VAL A 69 19.01 7.92 -1.58
CA VAL A 69 18.97 8.40 -2.97
C VAL A 69 17.78 7.85 -3.72
N SER A 70 17.50 6.56 -3.53
CA SER A 70 16.37 5.92 -4.21
C SER A 70 15.81 4.73 -3.43
N ALA A 71 14.54 4.41 -3.71
CA ALA A 71 13.87 3.23 -3.19
C ALA A 71 12.99 2.57 -4.25
N SER A 72 13.05 1.26 -4.36
CA SER A 72 12.20 0.52 -5.30
C SER A 72 11.49 -0.64 -4.61
N ALA A 73 10.19 -0.76 -4.84
CA ALA A 73 9.37 -1.84 -4.33
C ALA A 73 8.69 -2.57 -5.49
N ARG A 74 8.72 -3.89 -5.45
CA ARG A 74 8.03 -4.73 -6.44
C ARG A 74 7.20 -5.77 -5.71
N TRP A 75 5.93 -5.84 -6.06
CA TRP A 75 5.06 -6.89 -5.55
C TRP A 75 4.19 -7.42 -6.67
N GLY A 76 4.40 -8.67 -7.00
CA GLY A 76 3.61 -9.39 -7.99
C GLY A 76 3.23 -10.77 -7.47
N GLU A 77 1.98 -11.12 -7.67
CA GLU A 77 1.42 -12.43 -7.33
C GLU A 77 0.45 -12.88 -8.42
N TYR A 78 0.25 -14.18 -8.55
CA TYR A 78 -0.72 -14.70 -9.50
C TYR A 78 -2.09 -14.79 -8.85
N LEU A 79 -2.97 -13.83 -9.15
CA LEU A 79 -4.27 -13.71 -8.49
C LEU A 79 -5.11 -15.00 -8.48
N PRO A 80 -5.17 -15.82 -9.55
CA PRO A 80 -5.89 -17.08 -9.51
C PRO A 80 -5.39 -18.10 -8.48
N ASP A 81 -4.14 -18.00 -8.02
CA ASP A 81 -3.56 -18.92 -7.05
C ASP A 81 -3.83 -18.52 -5.59
N TRP A 82 -4.42 -17.33 -5.33
CA TRP A 82 -4.67 -16.89 -3.95
C TRP A 82 -5.70 -17.76 -3.23
N HIS A 83 -6.75 -18.14 -3.95
CA HIS A 83 -7.83 -18.98 -3.45
C HIS A 83 -8.22 -20.02 -4.52
N PRO A 84 -7.41 -21.08 -4.72
CA PRO A 84 -7.61 -22.00 -5.83
C PRO A 84 -8.90 -22.82 -5.78
N TRP A 85 -9.63 -22.75 -4.64
CA TRP A 85 -10.92 -23.41 -4.43
C TRP A 85 -12.14 -22.56 -4.85
N GLU A 86 -11.93 -21.31 -5.32
CA GLU A 86 -13.00 -20.40 -5.76
C GLU A 86 -12.64 -19.69 -7.07
N ASP A 87 -13.63 -19.15 -7.77
CA ASP A 87 -13.35 -18.29 -8.91
C ASP A 87 -12.83 -16.93 -8.44
N PHE A 88 -11.56 -16.66 -8.68
CA PHE A 88 -10.89 -15.40 -8.33
C PHE A 88 -11.61 -14.15 -8.85
N ARG A 89 -12.40 -14.27 -9.94
CA ARG A 89 -13.18 -13.15 -10.49
C ARG A 89 -14.27 -12.67 -9.54
N GLY A 90 -14.73 -13.54 -8.64
CA GLY A 90 -15.66 -13.20 -7.57
C GLY A 90 -15.01 -12.51 -6.36
N SER A 91 -13.69 -12.58 -6.24
CA SER A 91 -12.97 -11.98 -5.11
C SER A 91 -13.01 -10.46 -5.16
N TYR A 92 -12.90 -9.81 -3.99
CA TYR A 92 -12.84 -8.34 -3.92
C TYR A 92 -11.71 -7.76 -4.77
N ALA A 93 -10.57 -8.46 -4.86
CA ALA A 93 -9.40 -8.01 -5.59
C ALA A 93 -9.65 -7.83 -7.10
N ALA A 94 -10.56 -8.62 -7.66
CA ALA A 94 -10.94 -8.60 -9.08
C ALA A 94 -12.13 -7.70 -9.41
N ARG A 95 -12.85 -7.16 -8.39
CA ARG A 95 -14.11 -6.46 -8.55
C ARG A 95 -13.99 -4.96 -8.29
N ALA A 96 -14.37 -4.15 -9.28
CA ALA A 96 -14.35 -2.69 -9.19
C ALA A 96 -15.34 -2.17 -8.12
N ASP A 97 -16.53 -2.78 -8.03
CA ASP A 97 -17.58 -2.41 -7.07
C ASP A 97 -17.24 -2.72 -5.61
N LEU A 98 -16.23 -3.56 -5.38
CA LEU A 98 -15.68 -3.86 -4.05
C LEU A 98 -14.35 -3.14 -3.76
N GLY A 99 -13.97 -2.17 -4.60
CA GLY A 99 -12.73 -1.43 -4.44
C GLY A 99 -11.47 -2.21 -4.82
N GLY A 100 -11.61 -3.22 -5.70
CA GLY A 100 -10.49 -4.03 -6.18
C GLY A 100 -9.50 -3.27 -7.05
N GLY A 101 -8.60 -4.02 -7.67
CA GLY A 101 -7.48 -3.54 -8.47
C GLY A 101 -6.15 -3.71 -7.76
N VAL A 102 -5.10 -3.90 -8.56
CA VAL A 102 -3.77 -4.25 -8.05
C VAL A 102 -3.19 -3.15 -7.14
N VAL A 103 -3.47 -1.89 -7.45
CA VAL A 103 -2.95 -0.75 -6.68
C VAL A 103 -3.52 -0.72 -5.26
N ARG A 104 -4.83 -0.90 -5.12
CA ARG A 104 -5.48 -0.90 -3.80
C ARG A 104 -5.22 -2.18 -3.02
N THR A 105 -5.23 -3.31 -3.71
CA THR A 105 -5.06 -4.62 -3.07
C THR A 105 -3.63 -4.81 -2.56
N LEU A 106 -2.63 -4.45 -3.37
CA LEU A 106 -1.22 -4.55 -3.01
C LEU A 106 -0.64 -3.21 -2.53
N CYS A 107 -1.38 -2.43 -1.77
CA CYS A 107 -1.03 -1.05 -1.40
C CYS A 107 0.06 -0.90 -0.33
N HIS A 108 0.51 -1.97 0.31
CA HIS A 108 1.53 -1.92 1.37
C HIS A 108 2.85 -1.21 0.96
N PRO A 109 3.35 -1.33 -0.30
CA PRO A 109 4.53 -0.59 -0.74
C PRO A 109 4.43 0.92 -0.53
N PHE A 110 3.27 1.52 -0.73
CA PHE A 110 3.09 2.96 -0.51
C PHE A 110 3.20 3.33 0.96
N ASP A 111 2.72 2.48 1.86
CA ASP A 111 2.81 2.71 3.30
C ASP A 111 4.24 2.59 3.81
N TYR A 112 4.93 1.47 3.50
CA TYR A 112 6.27 1.30 4.04
C TYR A 112 7.32 2.20 3.36
N LEU A 113 7.16 2.60 2.10
CA LEU A 113 8.04 3.57 1.47
C LEU A 113 7.88 4.96 2.11
N ARG A 114 6.65 5.41 2.40
CA ARG A 114 6.43 6.65 3.15
C ARG A 114 7.04 6.59 4.55
N TRP A 115 6.95 5.46 5.22
CA TRP A 115 7.54 5.27 6.55
C TRP A 115 9.06 5.29 6.52
N LEU A 116 9.69 4.63 5.54
CA LEU A 116 11.14 4.43 5.48
C LEU A 116 11.87 5.60 4.82
N VAL A 117 11.29 6.23 3.80
CA VAL A 117 11.94 7.24 2.97
C VAL A 117 11.41 8.64 3.24
N GLY A 118 10.10 8.78 3.50
CA GLY A 118 9.47 10.07 3.80
C GLY A 118 8.23 10.35 2.96
N GLU A 119 7.73 11.59 3.07
CA GLU A 119 6.53 12.00 2.36
C GLU A 119 6.76 12.12 0.84
N VAL A 120 5.74 11.76 0.07
CA VAL A 120 5.74 11.87 -1.39
C VAL A 120 5.28 13.26 -1.79
N GLU A 121 6.11 13.98 -2.53
CA GLU A 121 5.82 15.32 -3.06
C GLU A 121 5.04 15.25 -4.38
N SER A 122 5.45 14.36 -5.27
CA SER A 122 4.78 14.16 -6.55
C SER A 122 4.91 12.72 -7.03
N LEU A 123 4.02 12.30 -7.93
CA LEU A 123 4.05 10.98 -8.52
C LEU A 123 3.56 11.00 -9.97
N TRP A 124 3.95 9.97 -10.71
CA TRP A 124 3.30 9.56 -11.95
C TRP A 124 2.89 8.09 -11.84
N ALA A 125 1.84 7.70 -12.56
CA ALA A 125 1.38 6.31 -12.58
C ALA A 125 0.87 5.92 -13.97
N SER A 126 1.15 4.67 -14.33
CA SER A 126 0.57 4.00 -15.48
C SER A 126 -0.03 2.69 -15.02
N THR A 127 -1.30 2.48 -15.33
CA THR A 127 -2.01 1.25 -15.01
C THR A 127 -2.55 0.58 -16.26
N ALA A 128 -2.69 -0.73 -16.25
CA ALA A 128 -3.17 -1.48 -17.39
C ALA A 128 -3.94 -2.74 -16.97
N LYS A 129 -4.73 -3.26 -17.92
CA LYS A 129 -5.37 -4.58 -17.88
C LYS A 129 -4.67 -5.47 -18.90
N ARG A 130 -3.78 -6.34 -18.45
CA ARG A 130 -2.89 -7.14 -19.32
C ARG A 130 -3.16 -8.63 -19.25
N SER A 131 -3.91 -9.10 -18.26
CA SER A 131 -4.17 -10.52 -18.04
C SER A 131 -5.04 -11.19 -19.10
N GLY A 132 -5.88 -10.44 -19.78
CA GLY A 132 -6.92 -11.01 -20.66
C GLY A 132 -8.08 -11.67 -19.90
N TRP A 133 -8.16 -11.54 -18.56
CA TRP A 133 -9.19 -12.17 -17.73
C TRP A 133 -10.56 -11.51 -17.76
N GLY A 134 -10.69 -10.38 -18.49
CA GLY A 134 -11.95 -9.63 -18.58
C GLY A 134 -12.30 -8.84 -17.32
N LEU A 135 -11.31 -8.55 -16.46
CA LEU A 135 -11.53 -7.76 -15.25
C LEU A 135 -11.83 -6.29 -15.57
N GLU A 136 -12.65 -5.66 -14.73
CA GLU A 136 -12.91 -4.22 -14.83
C GLU A 136 -11.85 -3.37 -14.12
N VAL A 137 -11.03 -3.98 -13.26
CA VAL A 137 -9.94 -3.34 -12.52
C VAL A 137 -8.60 -3.50 -13.23
N GLU A 138 -7.63 -2.68 -12.88
CA GLU A 138 -6.24 -2.82 -13.31
C GLU A 138 -5.57 -4.02 -12.65
N ASP A 139 -4.75 -4.74 -13.41
CA ASP A 139 -3.98 -5.91 -12.97
C ASP A 139 -2.47 -5.67 -12.99
N THR A 140 -2.05 -4.53 -13.50
CA THR A 140 -0.65 -4.12 -13.61
C THR A 140 -0.52 -2.62 -13.38
N ALA A 141 0.47 -2.21 -12.61
CA ALA A 141 0.77 -0.81 -12.33
C ALA A 141 2.28 -0.55 -12.24
N GLU A 142 2.71 0.57 -12.83
CA GLU A 142 4.03 1.17 -12.65
C GLU A 142 3.84 2.58 -12.11
N ILE A 143 4.49 2.89 -10.98
CA ILE A 143 4.35 4.16 -10.29
C ILE A 143 5.75 4.70 -9.98
N GLY A 144 6.02 5.93 -10.39
CA GLY A 144 7.20 6.68 -9.98
C GLY A 144 6.85 7.68 -8.90
N LEU A 145 7.73 7.86 -7.92
CA LEU A 145 7.54 8.72 -6.75
C LEU A 145 8.71 9.70 -6.65
N ASN A 146 8.43 10.96 -6.35
CA ASN A 146 9.42 11.93 -5.89
C ASN A 146 9.14 12.19 -4.41
N PHE A 147 10.12 11.90 -3.56
CA PHE A 147 10.01 12.15 -2.14
C PHE A 147 10.44 13.58 -1.80
N ALA A 148 9.81 14.19 -0.79
CA ALA A 148 10.11 15.54 -0.34
C ALA A 148 11.58 15.73 0.08
N GLY A 149 12.27 14.66 0.49
CA GLY A 149 13.71 14.63 0.78
C GLY A 149 14.61 14.52 -0.45
N GLY A 150 14.06 14.54 -1.68
CA GLY A 150 14.82 14.46 -2.93
C GLY A 150 15.09 13.05 -3.46
N ALA A 151 14.80 12.00 -2.67
CA ALA A 151 14.94 10.63 -3.13
C ALA A 151 13.92 10.30 -4.23
N LEU A 152 14.29 9.42 -5.15
CA LEU A 152 13.40 8.88 -6.18
C LEU A 152 12.85 7.52 -5.77
N GLY A 153 11.59 7.26 -6.08
CA GLY A 153 10.96 5.99 -5.79
C GLY A 153 10.30 5.33 -6.99
N SER A 154 10.20 4.01 -6.96
CA SER A 154 9.38 3.26 -7.91
C SER A 154 8.60 2.15 -7.22
N VAL A 155 7.37 1.95 -7.66
CA VAL A 155 6.53 0.83 -7.23
C VAL A 155 5.99 0.12 -8.46
N ARG A 156 6.23 -1.19 -8.53
CA ARG A 156 5.64 -2.05 -9.55
C ARG A 156 4.75 -3.08 -8.90
N LEU A 157 3.50 -3.17 -9.37
CA LEU A 157 2.50 -4.11 -8.88
C LEU A 157 1.91 -4.89 -10.04
N ASP A 158 1.72 -6.20 -9.87
CA ASP A 158 0.99 -7.00 -10.85
C ASP A 158 0.32 -8.25 -10.24
N TYR A 159 -0.79 -8.68 -10.87
CA TYR A 159 -1.51 -9.91 -10.55
C TYR A 159 -1.07 -11.12 -11.39
N LEU A 160 -0.03 -10.97 -12.20
CA LEU A 160 0.34 -11.94 -13.24
C LEU A 160 1.57 -12.77 -12.89
N ARG A 161 2.30 -12.37 -11.85
CA ARG A 161 3.64 -12.89 -11.58
C ARG A 161 3.65 -14.31 -11.04
N ARG A 162 4.47 -15.13 -11.68
CA ARG A 162 4.82 -16.50 -11.27
C ARG A 162 6.32 -16.72 -11.44
N PRO A 163 7.05 -17.15 -10.40
CA PRO A 163 6.65 -17.24 -8.99
C PRO A 163 6.35 -15.86 -8.38
N PRO A 164 5.62 -15.79 -7.25
CA PRO A 164 5.36 -14.53 -6.57
C PRO A 164 6.66 -13.84 -6.15
N LEU A 165 6.63 -12.52 -6.12
CA LEU A 165 7.76 -11.69 -5.72
C LEU A 165 7.27 -10.56 -4.84
N HIS A 166 7.96 -10.35 -3.72
CA HIS A 166 7.82 -9.13 -2.93
C HIS A 166 9.22 -8.68 -2.51
N THR A 167 9.69 -7.58 -3.06
CA THR A 167 11.03 -7.04 -2.80
C THR A 167 10.97 -5.55 -2.49
N LEU A 168 11.90 -5.14 -1.65
CA LEU A 168 12.25 -3.75 -1.40
C LEU A 168 13.75 -3.60 -1.55
N GLU A 169 14.17 -2.57 -2.25
CA GLU A 169 15.56 -2.11 -2.34
C GLU A 169 15.60 -0.63 -1.97
N ILE A 170 16.54 -0.24 -1.11
CA ILE A 170 16.78 1.16 -0.76
C ILE A 170 18.27 1.43 -0.91
N THR A 171 18.60 2.40 -1.76
CA THR A 171 19.97 2.84 -2.00
C THR A 171 20.22 4.19 -1.37
N GLY A 172 21.25 4.25 -0.56
CA GLY A 172 21.79 5.49 0.00
C GLY A 172 23.23 5.73 -0.46
N MET A 173 23.77 6.86 -0.07
CA MET A 173 25.13 7.29 -0.46
C MET A 173 26.23 6.36 0.08
N GLN A 174 25.94 5.56 1.12
CA GLN A 174 26.92 4.71 1.79
C GLN A 174 26.61 3.21 1.69
N GLY A 175 25.50 2.83 1.08
CA GLY A 175 25.14 1.43 0.90
C GLY A 175 23.72 1.21 0.37
N THR A 176 23.43 -0.06 0.11
CA THR A 176 22.12 -0.53 -0.36
C THR A 176 21.64 -1.68 0.51
N LEU A 177 20.35 -1.72 0.79
CA LEU A 177 19.70 -2.83 1.48
C LEU A 177 18.56 -3.42 0.63
#